data_66841b70caf4f2d2fbbec22370720e77
#
_entry.id   66841b70caf4f2d2fbbec22370720e77
#
_cell.length_a   1.000
_cell.length_b   1.000
_cell.length_c   1.000
_cell.angle_alpha   90.00
_cell.angle_beta   90.00
_cell.angle_gamma   90.00
#
_symmetry.space_group_name_H-M   'P 1'
#
loop_
_entity.id
_entity.type
_entity.pdbx_description
1 polymer ?
#
loop_
_entity_poly.entity_id
_entity_poly.type
_entity_poly.pdbx_seq_one_letter_code
_entity_poly.pdbx_strand_id
1 'polypeptide(L)'
;LGRAPGSDQAAARAMRRNLASSADEFPQDVVELMDYFAGSARRPVQAVPGAGLKVPVWILGSSLFGAQLAATLGLPYAFASHFAPTMMMQAIDFYRSNFKPSAQLDKPYVMLGFNVFAADTDAEGQLLASSMQQAFVNLHSGRASRLPAPVPGYLDQIGPTGKAMLDQVLSCSAIGSPGTVTRQLQEFIARTGADELMITSQIYDRAARLRSYQITAQIHRELSEPLDPADKHHPA
;
A
#
# COMPACT_ATOMS: atom_id res chain seq x y z
N LEU A 1 -1.08 4.40 -11.30
CA LEU A 1 -2.06 5.49 -11.54
C LEU A 1 -3.15 5.46 -10.49
N GLY A 2 -3.60 6.62 -9.98
CA GLY A 2 -4.69 6.74 -9.00
C GLY A 2 -5.61 7.90 -9.34
N ARG A 3 -6.90 7.72 -9.05
CA ARG A 3 -7.95 8.69 -9.37
C ARG A 3 -7.94 9.92 -8.44
N ALA A 4 -7.57 9.73 -7.18
CA ALA A 4 -7.77 10.75 -6.15
C ALA A 4 -6.90 11.99 -6.38
N PRO A 5 -7.51 13.20 -6.48
CA PRO A 5 -6.77 14.46 -6.62
C PRO A 5 -6.08 14.91 -5.32
N GLY A 6 -6.15 14.09 -4.27
CA GLY A 6 -5.84 14.46 -2.89
C GLY A 6 -7.07 14.95 -2.14
N SER A 7 -7.01 14.94 -0.82
CA SER A 7 -8.12 15.38 0.05
C SER A 7 -8.25 16.91 0.19
N ASP A 8 -7.25 17.67 -0.27
CA ASP A 8 -7.20 19.12 -0.14
C ASP A 8 -7.69 19.83 -1.41
N GLN A 9 -8.92 20.36 -1.33
CA GLN A 9 -9.51 21.13 -2.41
C GLN A 9 -8.74 22.43 -2.74
N ALA A 10 -8.05 23.02 -1.77
CA ALA A 10 -7.24 24.22 -1.99
C ALA A 10 -6.01 23.88 -2.84
N ALA A 11 -5.34 22.75 -2.53
CA ALA A 11 -4.23 22.25 -3.34
C ALA A 11 -4.68 21.87 -4.77
N ALA A 12 -5.84 21.21 -4.89
CA ALA A 12 -6.38 20.84 -6.20
C ALA A 12 -6.71 22.08 -7.07
N ARG A 13 -7.27 23.14 -6.47
CA ARG A 13 -7.49 24.43 -7.15
C ARG A 13 -6.18 25.10 -7.53
N ALA A 14 -5.17 25.09 -6.64
CA ALA A 14 -3.85 25.65 -6.92
C ALA A 14 -3.15 24.94 -8.08
N MET A 15 -3.36 23.64 -8.26
CA MET A 15 -2.88 22.87 -9.42
C MET A 15 -3.69 23.10 -10.70
N ARG A 16 -4.67 24.00 -10.68
CA ARG A 16 -5.54 24.37 -11.82
C ARG A 16 -6.28 23.18 -12.45
N ARG A 17 -6.64 22.17 -11.64
CA ARG A 17 -7.44 21.04 -12.12
C ARG A 17 -8.93 21.42 -12.17
N ASN A 18 -9.59 21.01 -13.25
CA ASN A 18 -11.05 21.06 -13.27
C ASN A 18 -11.60 19.98 -12.32
N LEU A 19 -12.07 20.41 -11.15
CA LEU A 19 -12.54 19.51 -10.09
C LEU A 19 -13.85 18.78 -10.44
N ALA A 20 -14.59 19.26 -11.42
CA ALA A 20 -15.89 18.71 -11.78
C ALA A 20 -15.81 17.52 -12.76
N SER A 21 -14.79 17.47 -13.64
CA SER A 21 -14.69 16.46 -14.70
C SER A 21 -13.64 15.39 -14.45
N SER A 22 -12.59 15.68 -13.68
CA SER A 22 -11.38 14.85 -13.63
C SER A 22 -11.55 13.45 -13.03
N ALA A 23 -12.54 13.21 -12.17
CA ALA A 23 -12.73 11.92 -11.51
C ALA A 23 -13.46 10.90 -12.41
N ASP A 24 -14.38 11.36 -13.24
CA ASP A 24 -15.18 10.51 -14.13
C ASP A 24 -14.42 10.19 -15.44
N GLU A 25 -13.48 11.03 -15.84
CA GLU A 25 -12.63 10.87 -17.02
C GLU A 25 -11.44 9.92 -16.79
N PHE A 26 -11.11 9.60 -15.53
CA PHE A 26 -9.94 8.78 -15.18
C PHE A 26 -9.84 7.44 -15.93
N PRO A 27 -10.92 6.65 -16.15
CA PRO A 27 -10.83 5.43 -16.93
C PRO A 27 -10.38 5.67 -18.38
N GLN A 28 -10.89 6.73 -18.99
CA GLN A 28 -10.53 7.15 -20.35
C GLN A 28 -9.08 7.62 -20.42
N ASP A 29 -8.63 8.40 -19.42
CA ASP A 29 -7.24 8.85 -19.30
C ASP A 29 -6.27 7.68 -19.21
N VAL A 30 -6.63 6.61 -18.45
CA VAL A 30 -5.82 5.39 -18.36
C VAL A 30 -5.70 4.71 -19.72
N VAL A 31 -6.80 4.52 -20.42
CA VAL A 31 -6.81 3.92 -21.76
C VAL A 31 -6.01 4.76 -22.75
N GLU A 32 -6.18 6.09 -22.70
CA GLU A 32 -5.42 7.00 -23.57
C GLU A 32 -3.90 6.91 -23.31
N LEU A 33 -3.49 6.85 -22.04
CA LEU A 33 -2.09 6.68 -21.69
C LEU A 33 -1.53 5.34 -22.20
N MET A 34 -2.28 4.26 -22.07
CA MET A 34 -1.89 2.94 -22.58
C MET A 34 -1.71 2.98 -24.11
N ASP A 35 -2.59 3.68 -24.82
CA ASP A 35 -2.50 3.88 -26.27
C ASP A 35 -1.26 4.71 -26.67
N TYR A 36 -0.88 5.71 -25.88
CA TYR A 36 0.37 6.47 -26.10
C TYR A 36 1.60 5.57 -25.97
N PHE A 37 1.62 4.68 -24.98
CA PHE A 37 2.71 3.69 -24.84
C PHE A 37 2.70 2.65 -25.97
N ALA A 38 1.55 2.24 -26.45
CA ALA A 38 1.44 1.28 -27.57
C ALA A 38 2.01 1.84 -28.88
N GLY A 39 2.13 3.16 -29.02
CA GLY A 39 2.78 3.79 -30.17
C GLY A 39 2.00 3.64 -31.48
N SER A 40 0.66 3.71 -31.44
CA SER A 40 -0.16 3.59 -32.64
C SER A 40 0.15 4.70 -33.64
N ALA A 41 0.63 4.33 -34.84
CA ALA A 41 0.90 5.26 -35.95
C ALA A 41 -0.36 6.00 -36.47
N ARG A 42 -1.54 5.61 -36.01
CA ARG A 42 -2.82 6.24 -36.40
C ARG A 42 -3.18 7.47 -35.58
N ARG A 43 -2.45 7.76 -34.49
CA ARG A 43 -2.71 8.97 -33.67
C ARG A 43 -2.00 10.19 -34.25
N PRO A 44 -2.69 11.36 -34.31
CA PRO A 44 -2.08 12.60 -34.81
C PRO A 44 -0.97 13.14 -33.88
N VAL A 45 -0.97 12.73 -32.59
CA VAL A 45 0.04 13.08 -31.60
C VAL A 45 0.69 11.80 -31.09
N GLN A 46 2.02 11.79 -31.05
CA GLN A 46 2.80 10.66 -30.53
C GLN A 46 3.58 11.08 -29.30
N ALA A 47 3.66 10.19 -28.31
CA ALA A 47 4.48 10.39 -27.12
C ALA A 47 5.94 10.03 -27.42
N VAL A 48 6.80 11.03 -27.57
CA VAL A 48 8.25 10.80 -27.78
C VAL A 48 8.98 11.22 -26.50
N PRO A 49 9.75 10.33 -25.89
CA PRO A 49 10.20 8.99 -26.30
C PRO A 49 9.30 7.80 -25.88
N GLY A 50 8.08 8.05 -25.37
CA GLY A 50 7.21 7.03 -24.73
C GLY A 50 6.63 5.99 -25.68
N ALA A 51 6.42 6.33 -26.96
CA ALA A 51 5.79 5.42 -27.93
C ALA A 51 6.62 4.14 -28.15
N GLY A 52 5.96 2.98 -28.04
CA GLY A 52 6.60 1.67 -28.15
C GLY A 52 7.24 1.15 -26.87
N LEU A 53 7.24 1.92 -25.76
CA LEU A 53 7.73 1.47 -24.48
C LEU A 53 6.68 0.58 -23.78
N LYS A 54 7.09 -0.59 -23.34
CA LYS A 54 6.25 -1.52 -22.57
C LYS A 54 6.29 -1.15 -21.07
N VAL A 55 5.81 0.05 -20.72
CA VAL A 55 5.75 0.49 -19.34
C VAL A 55 4.56 -0.20 -18.65
N PRO A 56 4.78 -1.00 -17.58
CA PRO A 56 3.70 -1.64 -16.85
C PRO A 56 2.79 -0.60 -16.19
N VAL A 57 1.51 -0.61 -16.52
CA VAL A 57 0.51 0.29 -15.94
C VAL A 57 -0.16 -0.41 -14.77
N TRP A 58 -0.18 0.23 -13.61
CA TRP A 58 -0.84 -0.23 -12.39
C TRP A 58 -1.98 0.70 -12.01
N ILE A 59 -3.09 0.14 -11.51
CA ILE A 59 -4.15 0.93 -10.89
C ILE A 59 -4.00 0.90 -9.38
N LEU A 60 -3.81 2.07 -8.78
CA LEU A 60 -3.75 2.27 -7.33
C LEU A 60 -5.06 2.86 -6.83
N GLY A 61 -5.62 2.28 -5.78
CA GLY A 61 -6.82 2.80 -5.13
C GLY A 61 -6.93 2.39 -3.67
N SER A 62 -7.99 2.88 -3.02
CA SER A 62 -8.41 2.49 -1.66
C SER A 62 -9.92 2.22 -1.59
N SER A 63 -10.54 1.92 -2.74
CA SER A 63 -11.97 1.67 -2.88
C SER A 63 -12.24 0.66 -4.00
N LEU A 64 -13.50 0.22 -4.12
CA LEU A 64 -13.94 -0.71 -5.18
C LEU A 64 -13.74 -0.17 -6.59
N PHE A 65 -13.78 1.13 -6.80
CA PHE A 65 -13.63 1.72 -8.13
C PHE A 65 -12.30 1.32 -8.82
N GLY A 66 -11.19 1.41 -8.09
CA GLY A 66 -9.88 1.01 -8.62
C GLY A 66 -9.83 -0.49 -8.96
N ALA A 67 -10.43 -1.33 -8.12
CA ALA A 67 -10.54 -2.77 -8.34
C ALA A 67 -11.35 -3.09 -9.61
N GLN A 68 -12.49 -2.42 -9.81
CA GLN A 68 -13.33 -2.56 -10.99
C GLN A 68 -12.60 -2.18 -12.27
N LEU A 69 -11.91 -1.03 -12.25
CA LEU A 69 -11.16 -0.54 -13.41
C LEU A 69 -10.00 -1.48 -13.75
N ALA A 70 -9.20 -1.88 -12.75
CA ALA A 70 -8.07 -2.80 -12.94
C ALA A 70 -8.55 -4.16 -13.49
N ALA A 71 -9.63 -4.73 -12.93
CA ALA A 71 -10.21 -5.98 -13.38
C ALA A 71 -10.71 -5.91 -14.84
N THR A 72 -11.39 -4.81 -15.19
CA THR A 72 -11.94 -4.60 -16.53
C THR A 72 -10.87 -4.46 -17.60
N LEU A 73 -9.77 -3.74 -17.27
CA LEU A 73 -8.66 -3.48 -18.19
C LEU A 73 -7.58 -4.58 -18.16
N GLY A 74 -7.69 -5.58 -17.29
CA GLY A 74 -6.69 -6.63 -17.13
C GLY A 74 -5.34 -6.10 -16.63
N LEU A 75 -5.36 -5.13 -15.71
CA LEU A 75 -4.17 -4.48 -15.17
C LEU A 75 -3.88 -4.96 -13.75
N PRO A 76 -2.61 -4.95 -13.29
CA PRO A 76 -2.28 -5.22 -11.91
C PRO A 76 -2.87 -4.15 -10.99
N TYR A 77 -3.32 -4.58 -9.82
CA TYR A 77 -4.03 -3.75 -8.86
C TYR A 77 -3.21 -3.53 -7.59
N ALA A 78 -3.03 -2.28 -7.20
CA ALA A 78 -2.44 -1.90 -5.93
C ALA A 78 -3.49 -1.28 -5.00
N PHE A 79 -3.55 -1.75 -3.74
CA PHE A 79 -4.45 -1.19 -2.74
C PHE A 79 -3.68 -0.47 -1.63
N ALA A 80 -4.07 0.76 -1.32
CA ALA A 80 -3.43 1.59 -0.30
C ALA A 80 -3.86 1.19 1.14
N SER A 81 -3.71 -0.10 1.49
CA SER A 81 -4.15 -0.67 2.77
C SER A 81 -3.42 -0.13 3.98
N HIS A 82 -2.18 0.30 3.81
CA HIS A 82 -1.40 1.00 4.86
C HIS A 82 -2.02 2.32 5.32
N PHE A 83 -2.96 2.85 4.56
CA PHE A 83 -3.62 4.14 4.81
C PHE A 83 -5.13 4.00 5.00
N ALA A 84 -5.82 3.18 4.18
CA ALA A 84 -7.28 3.04 4.19
C ALA A 84 -7.69 1.56 4.04
N PRO A 85 -7.53 0.72 5.08
CA PRO A 85 -7.69 -0.74 4.99
C PRO A 85 -9.14 -1.23 4.87
N THR A 86 -10.13 -0.41 5.21
CA THR A 86 -11.52 -0.82 5.45
C THR A 86 -12.14 -1.67 4.32
N MET A 87 -11.92 -1.29 3.07
CA MET A 87 -12.51 -1.97 1.91
C MET A 87 -11.56 -2.97 1.23
N MET A 88 -10.38 -3.22 1.82
CA MET A 88 -9.31 -3.97 1.17
C MET A 88 -9.76 -5.37 0.70
N MET A 89 -10.30 -6.18 1.61
CA MET A 89 -10.69 -7.55 1.25
C MET A 89 -11.78 -7.58 0.19
N GLN A 90 -12.80 -6.75 0.33
CA GLN A 90 -13.88 -6.65 -0.65
C GLN A 90 -13.35 -6.23 -2.03
N ALA A 91 -12.38 -5.31 -2.07
CA ALA A 91 -11.77 -4.85 -3.33
C ALA A 91 -10.91 -5.96 -3.98
N ILE A 92 -10.14 -6.71 -3.18
CA ILE A 92 -9.34 -7.85 -3.67
C ILE A 92 -10.25 -8.94 -4.24
N ASP A 93 -11.29 -9.33 -3.51
CA ASP A 93 -12.24 -10.37 -3.93
C ASP A 93 -12.95 -9.97 -5.22
N PHE A 94 -13.40 -8.71 -5.30
CA PHE A 94 -14.00 -8.18 -6.52
C PHE A 94 -13.03 -8.23 -7.71
N TYR A 95 -11.80 -7.74 -7.51
CA TYR A 95 -10.79 -7.71 -8.56
C TYR A 95 -10.49 -9.12 -9.08
N ARG A 96 -10.24 -10.08 -8.20
CA ARG A 96 -9.93 -11.45 -8.57
C ARG A 96 -11.09 -12.16 -9.29
N SER A 97 -12.31 -11.96 -8.80
CA SER A 97 -13.51 -12.61 -9.35
C SER A 97 -13.94 -12.05 -10.72
N ASN A 98 -13.58 -10.81 -11.04
CA ASN A 98 -14.01 -10.12 -12.26
C ASN A 98 -12.85 -9.79 -13.22
N PHE A 99 -11.65 -10.29 -12.94
CA PHE A 99 -10.48 -10.04 -13.75
C PHE A 99 -10.64 -10.56 -15.18
N LYS A 100 -10.29 -9.72 -16.15
CA LYS A 100 -10.25 -10.06 -17.58
C LYS A 100 -8.80 -10.05 -18.05
N PRO A 101 -8.24 -11.16 -18.57
CA PRO A 101 -6.90 -11.18 -19.11
C PRO A 101 -6.67 -10.11 -20.19
N SER A 102 -5.46 -9.57 -20.24
CA SER A 102 -5.03 -8.56 -21.20
C SER A 102 -3.67 -8.91 -21.82
N ALA A 103 -3.17 -8.08 -22.72
CA ALA A 103 -1.84 -8.23 -23.27
C ALA A 103 -0.72 -7.97 -22.22
N GLN A 104 -1.04 -7.33 -21.09
CA GLN A 104 -0.09 -7.08 -20.01
C GLN A 104 -0.10 -8.17 -18.94
N LEU A 105 -1.25 -8.82 -18.70
CA LEU A 105 -1.44 -9.70 -17.56
C LEU A 105 -2.45 -10.81 -17.84
N ASP A 106 -2.04 -12.09 -17.66
CA ASP A 106 -2.89 -13.26 -17.91
C ASP A 106 -3.79 -13.62 -16.73
N LYS A 107 -3.40 -13.28 -15.50
CA LYS A 107 -4.10 -13.59 -14.24
C LYS A 107 -3.99 -12.44 -13.25
N PRO A 108 -4.92 -12.34 -12.28
CA PRO A 108 -4.89 -11.27 -11.27
C PRO A 108 -3.54 -11.16 -10.56
N TYR A 109 -3.07 -9.94 -10.33
CA TYR A 109 -1.88 -9.64 -9.55
C TYR A 109 -2.16 -8.47 -8.60
N VAL A 110 -1.99 -8.69 -7.28
CA VAL A 110 -2.37 -7.77 -6.22
C VAL A 110 -1.15 -7.34 -5.42
N MET A 111 -0.91 -6.02 -5.35
CA MET A 111 0.03 -5.41 -4.43
C MET A 111 -0.73 -4.73 -3.29
N LEU A 112 -0.30 -4.93 -2.05
CA LEU A 112 -0.89 -4.28 -0.88
C LEU A 112 0.13 -3.39 -0.17
N GLY A 113 -0.29 -2.16 0.18
CA GLY A 113 0.48 -1.30 1.06
C GLY A 113 0.46 -1.83 2.50
N PHE A 114 1.62 -1.91 3.14
CA PHE A 114 1.73 -2.43 4.50
C PHE A 114 2.73 -1.63 5.33
N ASN A 115 2.36 -1.24 6.55
CA ASN A 115 3.24 -0.50 7.44
C ASN A 115 4.13 -1.47 8.24
N VAL A 116 5.42 -1.16 8.38
CA VAL A 116 6.33 -1.92 9.24
C VAL A 116 7.07 -0.97 10.17
N PHE A 117 7.02 -1.28 11.47
CA PHE A 117 7.77 -0.60 12.52
C PHE A 117 8.61 -1.65 13.26
N ALA A 118 9.65 -2.14 12.55
CA ALA A 118 10.54 -3.16 13.07
C ALA A 118 11.69 -2.52 13.86
N ALA A 119 12.00 -3.11 15.00
CA ALA A 119 13.12 -2.74 15.86
C ALA A 119 13.77 -4.00 16.46
N ASP A 120 14.82 -3.87 17.26
CA ASP A 120 15.49 -5.02 17.87
C ASP A 120 14.62 -5.68 18.98
N THR A 121 13.67 -4.94 19.56
CA THR A 121 12.71 -5.42 20.56
C THR A 121 11.27 -4.98 20.25
N ASP A 122 10.29 -5.71 20.80
CA ASP A 122 8.88 -5.34 20.67
C ASP A 122 8.57 -3.98 21.31
N ALA A 123 9.16 -3.68 22.47
CA ALA A 123 8.97 -2.42 23.16
C ALA A 123 9.47 -1.22 22.34
N GLU A 124 10.61 -1.36 21.68
CA GLU A 124 11.14 -0.34 20.79
C GLU A 124 10.27 -0.18 19.53
N GLY A 125 9.84 -1.27 18.91
CA GLY A 125 8.91 -1.23 17.78
C GLY A 125 7.62 -0.48 18.10
N GLN A 126 7.03 -0.73 19.29
CA GLN A 126 5.85 -0.01 19.78
C GLN A 126 6.14 1.49 19.99
N LEU A 127 7.30 1.83 20.54
CA LEU A 127 7.73 3.23 20.68
C LEU A 127 7.81 3.92 19.32
N LEU A 128 8.46 3.30 18.33
CA LEU A 128 8.62 3.85 16.99
C LEU A 128 7.27 4.06 16.28
N ALA A 129 6.34 3.12 16.43
CA ALA A 129 5.00 3.20 15.85
C ALA A 129 4.17 4.36 16.42
N SER A 130 4.47 4.81 17.63
CA SER A 130 3.71 5.89 18.29
C SER A 130 3.75 7.22 17.53
N SER A 131 4.77 7.49 16.73
CA SER A 131 4.82 8.65 15.83
C SER A 131 3.67 8.62 14.81
N MET A 132 3.47 7.46 14.16
CA MET A 132 2.39 7.29 13.18
C MET A 132 1.02 7.26 13.85
N GLN A 133 0.90 6.66 15.02
CA GLN A 133 -0.32 6.65 15.82
C GLN A 133 -0.77 8.09 16.15
N GLN A 134 0.16 8.94 16.61
CA GLN A 134 -0.10 10.37 16.84
C GLN A 134 -0.52 11.09 15.56
N ALA A 135 0.15 10.82 14.44
CA ALA A 135 -0.15 11.44 13.16
C ALA A 135 -1.58 11.12 12.70
N PHE A 136 -2.03 9.86 12.84
CA PHE A 136 -3.41 9.47 12.53
C PHE A 136 -4.43 10.12 13.46
N VAL A 137 -4.19 10.16 14.77
CA VAL A 137 -5.07 10.86 15.72
C VAL A 137 -5.17 12.35 15.38
N ASN A 138 -4.06 12.98 15.06
CA ASN A 138 -4.04 14.39 14.67
C ASN A 138 -4.79 14.63 13.35
N LEU A 139 -4.60 13.78 12.35
CA LEU A 139 -5.29 13.88 11.06
C LEU A 139 -6.81 13.78 11.24
N HIS A 140 -7.28 12.79 12.01
CA HIS A 140 -8.72 12.61 12.29
C HIS A 140 -9.33 13.72 13.13
N SER A 141 -8.50 14.41 13.92
CA SER A 141 -8.90 15.60 14.67
C SER A 141 -8.82 16.91 13.87
N GLY A 142 -8.54 16.84 12.57
CA GLY A 142 -8.36 18.02 11.70
C GLY A 142 -7.08 18.81 11.98
N ARG A 143 -6.13 18.25 12.71
CA ARG A 143 -4.86 18.88 13.10
C ARG A 143 -3.67 18.23 12.39
N ALA A 144 -3.75 18.12 11.06
CA ALA A 144 -2.63 17.59 10.27
C ALA A 144 -1.32 18.36 10.58
N SER A 145 -0.25 17.63 10.85
CA SER A 145 1.05 18.17 11.23
C SER A 145 2.20 17.37 10.60
N ARG A 146 3.43 17.83 10.81
CA ARG A 146 4.61 17.00 10.55
C ARG A 146 4.55 15.76 11.45
N LEU A 147 5.21 14.68 11.03
CA LEU A 147 5.32 13.46 11.82
C LEU A 147 5.91 13.80 13.21
N PRO A 148 5.19 13.55 14.32
CA PRO A 148 5.68 13.91 15.66
C PRO A 148 6.74 12.93 16.15
N ALA A 149 7.53 13.36 17.13
CA ALA A 149 8.47 12.48 17.83
C ALA A 149 7.73 11.35 18.56
N PRO A 150 8.34 10.17 18.72
CA PRO A 150 7.70 9.04 19.41
C PRO A 150 7.46 9.34 20.89
N VAL A 151 6.37 8.80 21.44
CA VAL A 151 5.95 8.99 22.84
C VAL A 151 5.82 7.61 23.51
N PRO A 152 6.56 7.32 24.59
CA PRO A 152 6.41 6.09 25.35
C PRO A 152 4.98 5.95 25.91
N GLY A 153 4.40 4.74 25.81
CA GLY A 153 3.07 4.45 26.34
C GLY A 153 1.95 5.29 25.72
N TYR A 154 2.09 5.74 24.47
CA TYR A 154 1.11 6.61 23.82
C TYR A 154 -0.31 6.01 23.81
N LEU A 155 -0.42 4.71 23.57
CA LEU A 155 -1.72 4.03 23.56
C LEU A 155 -2.44 4.08 24.90
N ASP A 156 -1.72 4.21 26.01
CA ASP A 156 -2.32 4.33 27.34
C ASP A 156 -2.82 5.75 27.64
N GLN A 157 -2.38 6.72 26.86
CA GLN A 157 -2.74 8.13 26.99
C GLN A 157 -3.98 8.52 26.18
N ILE A 158 -4.42 7.65 25.25
CA ILE A 158 -5.60 7.89 24.42
C ILE A 158 -6.80 7.09 24.91
N GLY A 159 -8.00 7.67 24.80
CA GLY A 159 -9.24 7.02 25.21
C GLY A 159 -9.64 5.84 24.28
N PRO A 160 -10.65 5.06 24.67
CA PRO A 160 -11.11 3.88 23.92
C PRO A 160 -11.44 4.14 22.45
N THR A 161 -12.08 5.27 22.16
CA THR A 161 -12.42 5.66 20.78
C THR A 161 -11.18 5.86 19.91
N GLY A 162 -10.13 6.49 20.46
CA GLY A 162 -8.87 6.67 19.76
C GLY A 162 -8.16 5.36 19.51
N LYS A 163 -8.18 4.43 20.51
CA LYS A 163 -7.63 3.07 20.34
C LYS A 163 -8.35 2.31 19.21
N ALA A 164 -9.68 2.26 19.26
CA ALA A 164 -10.48 1.57 18.23
C ALA A 164 -10.22 2.11 16.81
N MET A 165 -10.09 3.43 16.67
CA MET A 165 -9.74 4.05 15.39
C MET A 165 -8.33 3.61 14.93
N LEU A 166 -7.33 3.61 15.83
CA LEU A 166 -5.97 3.17 15.50
C LEU A 166 -5.92 1.69 15.15
N ASP A 167 -6.65 0.82 15.87
CA ASP A 167 -6.73 -0.61 15.57
C ASP A 167 -7.27 -0.84 14.16
N GLN A 168 -8.23 -0.03 13.73
CA GLN A 168 -8.77 -0.10 12.39
C GLN A 168 -7.79 0.40 11.33
N VAL A 169 -7.25 1.62 11.46
CA VAL A 169 -6.39 2.22 10.43
C VAL A 169 -5.02 1.57 10.33
N LEU A 170 -4.52 0.99 11.43
CA LEU A 170 -3.25 0.28 11.48
C LEU A 170 -3.39 -1.25 11.37
N SER A 171 -4.57 -1.76 11.00
CA SER A 171 -4.81 -3.21 10.83
C SER A 171 -3.95 -3.86 9.73
N CYS A 172 -3.34 -3.05 8.85
CA CYS A 172 -2.36 -3.47 7.86
C CYS A 172 -0.96 -2.98 8.26
N SER A 173 -0.51 -3.41 9.44
CA SER A 173 0.78 -3.03 10.02
C SER A 173 1.43 -4.19 10.77
N ALA A 174 2.77 -4.20 10.77
CA ALA A 174 3.58 -5.05 11.65
C ALA A 174 4.44 -4.19 12.56
N ILE A 175 4.43 -4.49 13.86
CA ILE A 175 5.08 -3.67 14.88
C ILE A 175 5.80 -4.58 15.87
N GLY A 176 7.11 -4.43 16.04
CA GLY A 176 7.85 -5.18 17.05
C GLY A 176 9.24 -5.63 16.62
N SER A 177 9.70 -6.68 17.28
CA SER A 177 10.95 -7.40 17.02
C SER A 177 10.90 -8.17 15.69
N PRO A 178 12.05 -8.63 15.14
CA PRO A 178 12.07 -9.38 13.90
C PRO A 178 11.11 -10.58 13.91
N GLY A 179 11.09 -11.38 14.97
CA GLY A 179 10.18 -12.53 15.08
C GLY A 179 8.71 -12.16 15.11
N THR A 180 8.36 -11.08 15.82
CA THR A 180 6.98 -10.56 15.86
C THR A 180 6.55 -10.03 14.47
N VAL A 181 7.40 -9.29 13.79
CA VAL A 181 7.14 -8.74 12.46
C VAL A 181 7.01 -9.86 11.42
N THR A 182 7.88 -10.90 11.47
CA THR A 182 7.80 -12.07 10.59
C THR A 182 6.43 -12.73 10.70
N ARG A 183 6.00 -13.05 11.92
CA ARG A 183 4.70 -13.69 12.15
C ARG A 183 3.54 -12.83 11.63
N GLN A 184 3.54 -11.53 11.92
CA GLN A 184 2.47 -10.62 11.48
C GLN A 184 2.42 -10.47 9.94
N LEU A 185 3.58 -10.46 9.27
CA LEU A 185 3.66 -10.46 7.81
C LEU A 185 3.12 -11.78 7.22
N GLN A 186 3.50 -12.93 7.77
CA GLN A 186 3.00 -14.23 7.33
C GLN A 186 1.48 -14.34 7.48
N GLU A 187 0.94 -13.92 8.63
CA GLU A 187 -0.51 -13.89 8.87
C GLU A 187 -1.24 -12.98 7.87
N PHE A 188 -0.67 -11.81 7.56
CA PHE A 188 -1.24 -10.88 6.59
C PHE A 188 -1.22 -11.46 5.17
N ILE A 189 -0.10 -12.03 4.73
CA ILE A 189 0.05 -12.67 3.42
C ILE A 189 -0.92 -13.84 3.29
N ALA A 190 -0.97 -14.73 4.29
CA ALA A 190 -1.89 -15.88 4.29
C ALA A 190 -3.36 -15.46 4.21
N ARG A 191 -3.76 -14.40 4.93
CA ARG A 191 -5.12 -13.88 4.91
C ARG A 191 -5.51 -13.23 3.58
N THR A 192 -4.60 -12.50 2.95
CA THR A 192 -4.90 -11.69 1.77
C THR A 192 -4.57 -12.39 0.46
N GLY A 193 -3.63 -13.32 0.47
CA GLY A 193 -3.04 -13.90 -0.73
C GLY A 193 -2.41 -12.85 -1.64
N ALA A 194 -1.82 -11.79 -1.07
CA ALA A 194 -1.15 -10.75 -1.83
C ALA A 194 0.05 -11.32 -2.60
N ASP A 195 0.21 -10.90 -3.85
CA ASP A 195 1.35 -11.27 -4.67
C ASP A 195 2.58 -10.41 -4.33
N GLU A 196 2.36 -9.17 -3.88
CA GLU A 196 3.41 -8.22 -3.54
C GLU A 196 2.99 -7.32 -2.36
N LEU A 197 3.96 -6.93 -1.53
CA LEU A 197 3.77 -5.94 -0.47
C LEU A 197 4.64 -4.71 -0.73
N MET A 198 3.99 -3.54 -0.75
CA MET A 198 4.68 -2.25 -0.73
C MET A 198 4.85 -1.80 0.72
N ILE A 199 6.06 -1.96 1.24
CA ILE A 199 6.35 -1.64 2.64
C ILE A 199 6.57 -0.15 2.83
N THR A 200 5.90 0.42 3.83
CA THR A 200 6.14 1.77 4.33
C THR A 200 6.59 1.75 5.78
N SER A 201 7.41 2.72 6.18
CA SER A 201 7.95 2.81 7.53
C SER A 201 8.03 4.28 7.93
N GLN A 202 6.91 4.80 8.45
CA GLN A 202 6.81 6.21 8.85
C GLN A 202 7.33 6.40 10.28
N ILE A 203 8.62 6.23 10.45
CA ILE A 203 9.36 6.38 11.71
C ILE A 203 10.03 7.75 11.73
N TYR A 204 9.93 8.45 12.86
CA TYR A 204 10.45 9.82 13.06
C TYR A 204 11.97 9.89 12.90
N ASP A 205 12.69 9.05 13.64
CA ASP A 205 14.15 8.98 13.54
C ASP A 205 14.59 8.29 12.26
N ARG A 206 15.53 8.92 11.54
CA ARG A 206 16.03 8.41 10.25
C ARG A 206 16.81 7.10 10.41
N ALA A 207 17.65 7.00 11.44
CA ALA A 207 18.47 5.81 11.64
C ALA A 207 17.60 4.60 12.02
N ALA A 208 16.64 4.78 12.92
CA ALA A 208 15.64 3.78 13.27
C ALA A 208 14.79 3.35 12.06
N ARG A 209 14.41 4.30 11.19
CA ARG A 209 13.68 3.98 9.95
C ARG A 209 14.51 3.11 9.02
N LEU A 210 15.77 3.43 8.81
CA LEU A 210 16.67 2.60 7.99
C LEU A 210 16.86 1.21 8.61
N ARG A 211 17.00 1.14 9.94
CA ARG A 211 17.08 -0.14 10.66
C ARG A 211 15.83 -0.98 10.47
N SER A 212 14.63 -0.38 10.55
CA SER A 212 13.36 -1.04 10.28
C SER A 212 13.31 -1.66 8.87
N TYR A 213 13.76 -0.93 7.84
CA TYR A 213 13.85 -1.47 6.48
C TYR A 213 14.90 -2.59 6.35
N GLN A 214 16.04 -2.49 7.04
CA GLN A 214 17.07 -3.55 7.04
C GLN A 214 16.52 -4.85 7.65
N ILE A 215 15.83 -4.77 8.79
CA ILE A 215 15.16 -5.91 9.43
C ILE A 215 14.13 -6.51 8.47
N THR A 216 13.29 -5.67 7.88
CA THR A 216 12.25 -6.12 6.94
C THR A 216 12.83 -6.81 5.71
N ALA A 217 13.91 -6.27 5.15
CA ALA A 217 14.60 -6.88 4.01
C ALA A 217 15.27 -8.22 4.37
N GLN A 218 15.73 -8.40 5.60
CA GLN A 218 16.23 -9.69 6.09
C GLN A 218 15.08 -10.69 6.20
N ILE A 219 13.97 -10.31 6.83
CA ILE A 219 12.77 -11.16 6.93
C ILE A 219 12.29 -11.59 5.52
N HIS A 220 12.30 -10.68 4.55
CA HIS A 220 11.90 -11.02 3.19
C HIS A 220 12.80 -12.11 2.59
N ARG A 221 14.12 -12.04 2.78
CA ARG A 221 15.05 -13.08 2.30
C ARG A 221 14.74 -14.42 2.94
N GLU A 222 14.58 -14.45 4.27
CA GLU A 222 14.27 -15.67 5.03
C GLU A 222 12.92 -16.30 4.59
N LEU A 223 11.90 -15.49 4.31
CA LEU A 223 10.61 -15.96 3.81
C LEU A 223 10.63 -16.42 2.35
N SER A 224 11.61 -15.96 1.57
CA SER A 224 11.73 -16.26 0.14
C SER A 224 12.67 -17.42 -0.14
N GLU A 225 13.49 -17.82 0.83
CA GLU A 225 14.34 -19.00 0.71
C GLU A 225 13.48 -20.27 0.73
N PRO A 226 13.68 -21.22 -0.22
CA PRO A 226 13.01 -22.51 -0.16
C PRO A 226 13.39 -23.19 1.15
N LEU A 227 12.40 -23.70 1.88
CA LEU A 227 12.64 -24.54 3.05
C LEU A 227 13.59 -25.68 2.65
N ASP A 228 14.77 -25.74 3.25
CA ASP A 228 15.73 -26.79 3.01
C ASP A 228 15.06 -28.15 3.37
N PRO A 229 14.98 -29.12 2.43
CA PRO A 229 14.35 -30.41 2.72
C PRO A 229 15.01 -31.20 3.86
N ALA A 230 16.20 -30.77 4.32
CA ALA A 230 16.95 -31.44 5.39
C ALA A 230 16.38 -31.27 6.81
N ASP A 231 15.49 -30.28 7.03
CA ASP A 231 14.97 -30.00 8.38
C ASP A 231 13.73 -30.85 8.78
N LYS A 232 13.36 -31.86 7.96
CA LYS A 232 12.27 -32.80 8.24
C LYS A 232 12.64 -34.05 9.06
N HIS A 233 13.84 -34.09 9.63
CA HIS A 233 14.28 -35.23 10.43
C HIS A 233 14.72 -34.83 11.82
N HIS A 234 13.75 -34.58 12.73
CA HIS A 234 13.94 -34.92 14.14
C HIS A 234 12.64 -35.51 14.70
N PRO A 235 12.54 -36.86 14.81
CA PRO A 235 11.55 -37.47 15.70
C PRO A 235 12.17 -37.52 17.12
N ALA A 236 11.45 -37.00 18.09
CA ALA A 236 11.67 -37.28 19.50
C ALA A 236 10.91 -38.51 19.90
#